data_e404cbef9613fe64ca7937d195db188d
#
_entry.id   e404cbef9613fe64ca7937d195db188d
#
_cell.length_a   1.000
_cell.length_b   1.000
_cell.length_c   1.000
_cell.angle_alpha   90.00
_cell.angle_beta   90.00
_cell.angle_gamma   90.00
#
_symmetry.space_group_name_H-M   'P 1'
#
loop_
_entity.id
_entity.type
_entity.pdbx_description
1 polymer ?
#
loop_
_entity_poly.entity_id
_entity_poly.type
_entity_poly.pdbx_seq_one_letter_code
_entity_poly.pdbx_strand_id
1 'polypeptide(L)'
;VSSYDPIARLYDPWSTGVIEDISFYVEEALASGSPVVELGVGTGRIAIPTAAAGIDVIGVDSSAGMLAVCAERGRDAGLAARLDLRLGDLRRPPVDERVELVTCPFRAYLHLASDEERLEALAAARGLLRPGGRLIFDVFRPSQEDVDETNGRWIEREPGIDERADWDLDRQTLTLSVRRADEQSTMTLWWLEPERWNALLAEAGFEVDACYGWFDRTPYAGGEDTVWIAHR
;
A
#
# COMPACT_ATOMS: atom_id res chain seq x y z
N VAL A 1 -2.21 18.38 -3.84
CA VAL A 1 -1.42 18.24 -2.59
C VAL A 1 -1.98 17.03 -1.87
N SER A 2 -1.15 16.02 -1.63
CA SER A 2 -1.52 14.80 -0.93
C SER A 2 -1.69 15.09 0.58
N SER A 3 -2.61 14.37 1.24
CA SER A 3 -2.74 14.41 2.71
C SER A 3 -1.47 13.91 3.42
N TYR A 4 -0.63 13.17 2.73
CA TYR A 4 0.64 12.66 3.26
C TYR A 4 1.80 13.67 3.18
N ASP A 5 1.72 14.71 2.33
CA ASP A 5 2.81 15.70 2.20
C ASP A 5 3.20 16.35 3.54
N PRO A 6 2.25 16.79 4.41
CA PRO A 6 2.60 17.41 5.68
C PRO A 6 3.27 16.46 6.68
N ILE A 7 3.00 15.16 6.59
CA ILE A 7 3.45 14.14 7.56
C ILE A 7 4.47 13.17 6.99
N ALA A 8 5.04 13.44 5.81
CA ALA A 8 5.93 12.49 5.14
C ALA A 8 7.13 12.06 6.00
N ARG A 9 7.72 12.99 6.79
CA ARG A 9 8.83 12.68 7.71
C ARG A 9 8.37 12.02 9.01
N LEU A 10 7.09 12.14 9.32
CA LEU A 10 6.45 11.54 10.49
C LEU A 10 5.97 10.11 10.20
N TYR A 11 5.79 9.78 8.93
CA TYR A 11 5.15 8.54 8.50
C TYR A 11 5.87 7.28 9.01
N ASP A 12 7.19 7.19 8.82
CA ASP A 12 7.93 6.00 9.24
C ASP A 12 7.89 5.77 10.76
N PRO A 13 8.15 6.77 11.63
CA PRO A 13 7.96 6.59 13.06
C PRO A 13 6.53 6.19 13.46
N TRP A 14 5.52 6.72 12.74
CA TRP A 14 4.13 6.41 13.02
C TRP A 14 3.72 5.00 12.56
N SER A 15 4.23 4.51 11.42
CA SER A 15 3.78 3.29 10.73
C SER A 15 4.61 2.05 11.05
N THR A 16 5.15 1.92 12.28
CA THR A 16 6.09 0.85 12.66
C THR A 16 5.44 -0.50 12.98
N GLY A 17 4.11 -0.59 13.02
CA GLY A 17 3.39 -1.75 13.58
C GLY A 17 3.48 -3.05 12.76
N VAL A 18 3.83 -3.00 11.47
CA VAL A 18 3.91 -4.20 10.59
C VAL A 18 5.27 -4.20 9.91
N ILE A 19 6.03 -5.27 10.08
CA ILE A 19 7.35 -5.47 9.46
C ILE A 19 7.44 -6.81 8.69
N GLU A 20 6.52 -7.73 8.93
CA GLU A 20 6.48 -9.06 8.33
C GLU A 20 6.18 -9.01 6.82
N ASP A 21 5.51 -7.97 6.38
CA ASP A 21 5.22 -7.73 4.98
C ASP A 21 6.48 -7.45 4.15
N ILE A 22 7.52 -6.86 4.75
CA ILE A 22 8.77 -6.52 4.04
C ILE A 22 9.40 -7.78 3.43
N SER A 23 9.58 -8.83 4.23
CA SER A 23 10.17 -10.08 3.75
C SER A 23 9.32 -10.73 2.66
N PHE A 24 7.99 -10.72 2.83
CA PHE A 24 7.05 -11.27 1.87
C PHE A 24 7.16 -10.58 0.50
N TYR A 25 7.07 -9.25 0.45
CA TYR A 25 7.16 -8.50 -0.81
C TYR A 25 8.54 -8.62 -1.48
N VAL A 26 9.62 -8.63 -0.68
CA VAL A 26 10.98 -8.84 -1.21
C VAL A 26 11.15 -10.23 -1.83
N GLU A 27 10.62 -11.27 -1.19
CA GLU A 27 10.63 -12.64 -1.74
C GLU A 27 9.87 -12.73 -3.06
N GLU A 28 8.68 -12.12 -3.14
CA GLU A 28 7.88 -12.09 -4.36
C GLU A 28 8.57 -11.31 -5.50
N ALA A 29 9.26 -10.21 -5.16
CA ALA A 29 10.06 -9.46 -6.11
C ALA A 29 11.25 -10.27 -6.63
N LEU A 30 11.97 -10.96 -5.75
CA LEU A 30 13.08 -11.86 -6.14
C LEU A 30 12.61 -13.00 -7.06
N ALA A 31 11.44 -13.58 -6.76
CA ALA A 31 10.85 -14.65 -7.57
C ALA A 31 10.41 -14.16 -8.96
N SER A 32 10.01 -12.91 -9.09
CA SER A 32 9.51 -12.32 -10.34
C SER A 32 10.62 -11.73 -11.21
N GLY A 33 11.73 -11.34 -10.61
CA GLY A 33 12.83 -10.66 -11.30
C GLY A 33 12.57 -9.16 -11.50
N SER A 34 13.47 -8.49 -12.17
CA SER A 34 13.55 -7.04 -12.29
C SER A 34 13.15 -6.53 -13.68
N PRO A 35 12.54 -5.33 -13.82
CA PRO A 35 12.09 -4.46 -12.71
C PRO A 35 10.72 -4.88 -12.15
N VAL A 36 10.40 -4.34 -10.97
CA VAL A 36 9.05 -4.37 -10.39
C VAL A 36 8.46 -2.97 -10.34
N VAL A 37 7.12 -2.87 -10.37
CA VAL A 37 6.41 -1.60 -10.14
C VAL A 37 5.74 -1.64 -8.79
N GLU A 38 6.00 -0.64 -7.95
CA GLU A 38 5.34 -0.46 -6.65
C GLU A 38 4.44 0.77 -6.70
N LEU A 39 3.12 0.55 -6.57
CA LEU A 39 2.09 1.59 -6.52
C LEU A 39 1.84 1.98 -5.06
N GLY A 40 1.90 3.28 -4.76
CA GLY A 40 1.87 3.78 -3.38
C GLY A 40 3.20 3.53 -2.66
N VAL A 41 4.32 3.82 -3.33
CA VAL A 41 5.68 3.52 -2.80
C VAL A 41 5.99 4.24 -1.49
N GLY A 42 5.31 5.34 -1.18
CA GLY A 42 5.46 6.10 0.05
C GLY A 42 6.91 6.53 0.31
N THR A 43 7.38 6.28 1.53
CA THR A 43 8.77 6.53 1.96
C THR A 43 9.76 5.44 1.54
N GLY A 44 9.30 4.44 0.75
CA GLY A 44 10.12 3.34 0.27
C GLY A 44 10.29 2.20 1.27
N ARG A 45 9.32 1.98 2.15
CA ARG A 45 9.38 0.95 3.19
C ARG A 45 9.59 -0.46 2.62
N ILE A 46 8.98 -0.77 1.48
CA ILE A 46 9.16 -2.02 0.72
C ILE A 46 10.20 -1.83 -0.42
N ALA A 47 10.13 -0.71 -1.15
CA ALA A 47 11.00 -0.46 -2.29
C ALA A 47 12.51 -0.48 -1.95
N ILE A 48 12.91 0.09 -0.79
CA ILE A 48 14.32 0.15 -0.40
C ILE A 48 14.88 -1.25 -0.07
N PRO A 49 14.24 -2.09 0.77
CA PRO A 49 14.67 -3.48 0.96
C PRO A 49 14.67 -4.30 -0.34
N THR A 50 13.69 -4.08 -1.22
CA THR A 50 13.64 -4.73 -2.55
C THR A 50 14.83 -4.33 -3.41
N ALA A 51 15.16 -3.03 -3.44
CA ALA A 51 16.35 -2.53 -4.14
C ALA A 51 17.65 -3.08 -3.53
N ALA A 52 17.73 -3.21 -2.20
CA ALA A 52 18.87 -3.81 -1.51
C ALA A 52 19.05 -5.30 -1.84
N ALA A 53 17.96 -6.01 -2.14
CA ALA A 53 18.00 -7.40 -2.64
C ALA A 53 18.42 -7.52 -4.10
N GLY A 54 18.69 -6.39 -4.79
CA GLY A 54 19.22 -6.36 -6.17
C GLY A 54 18.17 -6.16 -7.25
N ILE A 55 16.91 -5.90 -6.90
CA ILE A 55 15.80 -5.67 -7.83
C ILE A 55 15.64 -4.17 -8.08
N ASP A 56 15.50 -3.76 -9.36
CA ASP A 56 15.19 -2.39 -9.71
C ASP A 56 13.69 -2.13 -9.49
N VAL A 57 13.37 -1.00 -8.87
CA VAL A 57 11.99 -0.64 -8.49
C VAL A 57 11.57 0.64 -9.19
N ILE A 58 10.44 0.60 -9.89
CA ILE A 58 9.73 1.77 -10.38
C ILE A 58 8.64 2.09 -9.33
N GLY A 59 8.89 3.11 -8.50
CA GLY A 59 7.99 3.50 -7.42
C GLY A 59 7.09 4.66 -7.82
N VAL A 60 5.78 4.50 -7.68
CA VAL A 60 4.79 5.57 -7.97
C VAL A 60 4.10 5.99 -6.68
N ASP A 61 4.01 7.29 -6.43
CA ASP A 61 3.23 7.85 -5.33
C ASP A 61 2.63 9.22 -5.73
N SER A 62 1.49 9.54 -5.15
CA SER A 62 0.81 10.83 -5.35
C SER A 62 1.34 11.94 -4.46
N SER A 63 2.17 11.63 -3.45
CA SER A 63 2.78 12.56 -2.52
C SER A 63 4.22 12.87 -2.92
N ALA A 64 4.48 14.12 -3.28
CA ALA A 64 5.84 14.59 -3.53
C ALA A 64 6.70 14.55 -2.25
N GLY A 65 6.09 14.77 -1.07
CA GLY A 65 6.76 14.68 0.21
C GLY A 65 7.23 13.26 0.52
N MET A 66 6.39 12.25 0.29
CA MET A 66 6.74 10.84 0.46
C MET A 66 7.89 10.44 -0.48
N LEU A 67 7.79 10.78 -1.77
CA LEU A 67 8.85 10.50 -2.74
C LEU A 67 10.18 11.17 -2.39
N ALA A 68 10.15 12.38 -1.81
CA ALA A 68 11.36 13.07 -1.37
C ALA A 68 12.05 12.31 -0.23
N VAL A 69 11.29 11.79 0.74
CA VAL A 69 11.81 10.96 1.83
C VAL A 69 12.36 9.63 1.28
N CYS A 70 11.61 8.97 0.38
CA CYS A 70 12.08 7.75 -0.28
C CYS A 70 13.43 7.96 -1.01
N ALA A 71 13.53 9.04 -1.79
CA ALA A 71 14.75 9.38 -2.51
C ALA A 71 15.93 9.70 -1.58
N GLU A 72 15.69 10.36 -0.44
CA GLU A 72 16.70 10.63 0.59
C GLU A 72 17.22 9.30 1.16
N ARG A 73 16.32 8.45 1.64
CA ARG A 73 16.65 7.12 2.20
C ARG A 73 17.37 6.21 1.19
N GLY A 74 16.92 6.21 -0.06
CA GLY A 74 17.57 5.46 -1.14
C GLY A 74 19.00 5.92 -1.41
N ARG A 75 19.27 7.25 -1.36
CA ARG A 75 20.62 7.80 -1.47
C ARG A 75 21.49 7.40 -0.27
N ASP A 76 20.97 7.53 0.93
CA ASP A 76 21.69 7.20 2.17
C ASP A 76 22.07 5.72 2.24
N ALA A 77 21.22 4.85 1.68
CA ALA A 77 21.48 3.43 1.55
C ALA A 77 22.37 3.06 0.33
N GLY A 78 22.75 4.04 -0.52
CA GLY A 78 23.52 3.76 -1.74
C GLY A 78 22.74 3.07 -2.85
N LEU A 79 21.41 3.14 -2.83
CA LEU A 79 20.48 2.41 -3.71
C LEU A 79 19.79 3.30 -4.76
N ALA A 80 20.15 4.58 -4.83
CA ALA A 80 19.48 5.55 -5.71
C ALA A 80 19.43 5.12 -7.20
N ALA A 81 20.42 4.36 -7.67
CA ALA A 81 20.45 3.87 -9.05
C ALA A 81 19.44 2.77 -9.35
N ARG A 82 18.84 2.15 -8.31
CA ARG A 82 17.84 1.09 -8.43
C ARG A 82 16.41 1.56 -8.17
N LEU A 83 16.24 2.85 -7.86
CA LEU A 83 14.94 3.44 -7.52
C LEU A 83 14.58 4.50 -8.58
N ASP A 84 13.59 4.20 -9.40
CA ASP A 84 12.98 5.16 -10.34
C ASP A 84 11.66 5.64 -9.72
N LEU A 85 11.69 6.83 -9.10
CA LEU A 85 10.56 7.37 -8.34
C LEU A 85 9.78 8.37 -9.19
N ARG A 86 8.48 8.12 -9.35
CA ARG A 86 7.60 8.89 -10.23
C ARG A 86 6.40 9.45 -9.48
N LEU A 87 6.17 10.75 -9.57
CA LEU A 87 4.97 11.39 -9.02
C LEU A 87 3.78 11.06 -9.92
N GLY A 88 2.76 10.40 -9.36
CA GLY A 88 1.58 9.99 -10.11
C GLY A 88 0.48 9.36 -9.27
N ASP A 89 -0.70 9.27 -9.86
CA ASP A 89 -1.87 8.60 -9.29
C ASP A 89 -1.83 7.11 -9.67
N LEU A 90 -2.11 6.22 -8.72
CA LEU A 90 -2.13 4.78 -8.94
C LEU A 90 -3.22 4.32 -9.93
N ARG A 91 -4.23 5.16 -10.19
CA ARG A 91 -5.24 4.93 -11.24
C ARG A 91 -4.70 5.22 -12.65
N ARG A 92 -3.67 6.05 -12.75
CA ARG A 92 -3.00 6.45 -14.01
C ARG A 92 -1.51 6.63 -13.79
N PRO A 93 -0.81 5.55 -13.39
CA PRO A 93 0.61 5.64 -13.09
C PRO A 93 1.40 6.04 -14.34
N PRO A 94 2.36 6.97 -14.22
CA PRO A 94 3.20 7.41 -15.34
C PRO A 94 4.29 6.36 -15.65
N VAL A 95 3.87 5.15 -16.00
CA VAL A 95 4.72 3.98 -16.26
C VAL A 95 4.35 3.38 -17.61
N ASP A 96 5.30 3.32 -18.52
CA ASP A 96 5.12 2.72 -19.85
C ASP A 96 5.67 1.28 -19.91
N GLU A 97 6.49 0.91 -18.96
CA GLU A 97 7.15 -0.39 -18.87
C GLU A 97 6.15 -1.51 -18.57
N ARG A 98 6.45 -2.71 -19.07
CA ARG A 98 5.73 -3.94 -18.75
C ARG A 98 6.59 -4.82 -17.86
N VAL A 99 6.03 -5.24 -16.75
CA VAL A 99 6.73 -5.99 -15.70
C VAL A 99 6.04 -7.33 -15.40
N GLU A 100 6.75 -8.21 -14.72
CA GLU A 100 6.20 -9.48 -14.22
C GLU A 100 5.47 -9.31 -12.89
N LEU A 101 5.77 -8.23 -12.15
CA LEU A 101 5.19 -7.96 -10.84
C LEU A 101 4.84 -6.49 -10.67
N VAL A 102 3.58 -6.25 -10.28
CA VAL A 102 3.10 -4.99 -9.72
C VAL A 102 2.73 -5.23 -8.27
N THR A 103 3.21 -4.41 -7.35
CA THR A 103 2.82 -4.43 -5.94
C THR A 103 2.07 -3.17 -5.56
N CYS A 104 1.15 -3.29 -4.61
CA CYS A 104 0.47 -2.16 -3.99
C CYS A 104 0.35 -2.41 -2.48
N PRO A 105 1.47 -2.28 -1.74
CA PRO A 105 1.55 -2.67 -0.35
C PRO A 105 0.93 -1.67 0.60
N PHE A 106 0.78 -2.12 1.84
CA PHE A 106 0.38 -1.30 2.98
C PHE A 106 -0.91 -0.53 2.77
N ARG A 107 -1.94 -1.24 2.26
CA ARG A 107 -3.33 -0.76 2.23
C ARG A 107 -3.55 0.44 1.30
N ALA A 108 -2.65 0.70 0.34
CA ALA A 108 -2.74 1.88 -0.52
C ALA A 108 -4.04 1.91 -1.34
N TYR A 109 -4.60 0.77 -1.74
CA TYR A 109 -5.90 0.71 -2.42
C TYR A 109 -7.09 1.16 -1.56
N LEU A 110 -6.96 1.20 -0.23
CA LEU A 110 -8.02 1.71 0.64
C LEU A 110 -8.20 3.23 0.55
N HIS A 111 -7.32 3.96 -0.14
CA HIS A 111 -7.50 5.38 -0.44
C HIS A 111 -8.49 5.65 -1.58
N LEU A 112 -8.94 4.61 -2.29
CA LEU A 112 -9.90 4.71 -3.38
C LEU A 112 -11.32 4.69 -2.83
N ALA A 113 -12.08 5.78 -3.08
CA ALA A 113 -13.36 6.02 -2.42
C ALA A 113 -14.52 5.21 -3.03
N SER A 114 -14.37 4.72 -4.26
CA SER A 114 -15.44 4.01 -4.97
C SER A 114 -14.93 2.79 -5.72
N ASP A 115 -15.85 1.90 -6.06
CA ASP A 115 -15.52 0.74 -6.89
C ASP A 115 -15.07 1.13 -8.29
N GLU A 116 -15.57 2.24 -8.82
CA GLU A 116 -15.13 2.79 -10.10
C GLU A 116 -13.64 3.18 -10.04
N GLU A 117 -13.21 3.89 -8.99
CA GLU A 117 -11.80 4.23 -8.79
C GLU A 117 -10.93 2.99 -8.60
N ARG A 118 -11.43 1.97 -7.88
CA ARG A 118 -10.72 0.70 -7.69
C ARG A 118 -10.57 -0.07 -9.00
N LEU A 119 -11.61 -0.11 -9.81
CA LEU A 119 -11.54 -0.72 -11.15
C LEU A 119 -10.58 0.02 -12.09
N GLU A 120 -10.56 1.37 -12.05
CA GLU A 120 -9.56 2.15 -12.80
C GLU A 120 -8.13 1.77 -12.37
N ALA A 121 -7.88 1.68 -11.06
CA ALA A 121 -6.56 1.35 -10.52
C ALA A 121 -6.15 -0.10 -10.83
N LEU A 122 -7.07 -1.06 -10.68
CA LEU A 122 -6.83 -2.45 -11.03
C LEU A 122 -6.58 -2.62 -12.55
N ALA A 123 -7.35 -1.93 -13.39
CA ALA A 123 -7.13 -1.93 -14.83
C ALA A 123 -5.76 -1.31 -15.21
N ALA A 124 -5.36 -0.24 -14.53
CA ALA A 124 -4.04 0.36 -14.71
C ALA A 124 -2.92 -0.62 -14.32
N ALA A 125 -3.01 -1.24 -13.14
CA ALA A 125 -2.05 -2.26 -12.69
C ALA A 125 -1.97 -3.43 -13.68
N ARG A 126 -3.13 -3.94 -14.15
CA ARG A 126 -3.20 -4.99 -15.18
C ARG A 126 -2.54 -4.54 -16.48
N GLY A 127 -2.72 -3.26 -16.81
CA GLY A 127 -2.08 -2.63 -17.96
C GLY A 127 -0.55 -2.70 -17.90
N LEU A 128 0.07 -2.61 -16.75
CA LEU A 128 1.52 -2.66 -16.54
C LEU A 128 2.08 -4.10 -16.54
N LEU A 129 1.24 -5.11 -16.40
CA LEU A 129 1.67 -6.49 -16.34
C LEU A 129 1.88 -7.10 -17.72
N ARG A 130 2.91 -7.93 -17.86
CA ARG A 130 3.08 -8.87 -18.96
C ARG A 130 2.03 -9.98 -18.86
N PRO A 131 1.75 -10.73 -19.94
CA PRO A 131 0.92 -11.93 -19.84
C PRO A 131 1.47 -12.91 -18.80
N GLY A 132 0.64 -13.33 -17.84
CA GLY A 132 1.05 -14.16 -16.70
C GLY A 132 1.75 -13.43 -15.57
N GLY A 133 1.95 -12.11 -15.69
CA GLY A 133 2.46 -11.29 -14.61
C GLY A 133 1.43 -11.12 -13.48
N ARG A 134 1.91 -10.80 -12.27
CA ARG A 134 1.10 -10.82 -11.05
C ARG A 134 0.95 -9.44 -10.42
N LEU A 135 -0.24 -9.18 -9.88
CA LEU A 135 -0.51 -8.10 -8.95
C LEU A 135 -0.55 -8.67 -7.53
N ILE A 136 0.14 -8.01 -6.59
CA ILE A 136 0.11 -8.35 -5.17
C ILE A 136 -0.21 -7.09 -4.37
N PHE A 137 -1.20 -7.18 -3.49
CA PHE A 137 -1.59 -6.09 -2.60
C PHE A 137 -2.17 -6.61 -1.30
N ASP A 138 -2.15 -5.79 -0.27
CA ASP A 138 -2.79 -6.06 1.02
C ASP A 138 -3.82 -4.98 1.35
N VAL A 139 -4.88 -5.41 2.02
CA VAL A 139 -5.96 -4.56 2.52
C VAL A 139 -6.47 -5.13 3.84
N PHE A 140 -7.21 -4.32 4.58
CA PHE A 140 -7.85 -4.77 5.81
C PHE A 140 -9.33 -4.36 5.87
N ARG A 141 -10.05 -4.98 6.78
CA ARG A 141 -11.32 -4.56 7.32
C ARG A 141 -11.24 -4.54 8.85
N PRO A 142 -11.99 -3.65 9.55
CA PRO A 142 -11.90 -3.61 11.00
C PRO A 142 -12.53 -4.85 11.65
N SER A 143 -12.02 -5.22 12.81
CA SER A 143 -12.76 -6.01 13.79
C SER A 143 -13.65 -5.11 14.65
N GLN A 144 -14.62 -5.71 15.33
CA GLN A 144 -15.42 -4.98 16.30
C GLN A 144 -14.55 -4.51 17.49
N GLU A 145 -13.53 -5.29 17.85
CA GLU A 145 -12.59 -4.98 18.93
C GLU A 145 -11.79 -3.72 18.60
N ASP A 146 -11.23 -3.60 17.39
CA ASP A 146 -10.52 -2.39 16.94
C ASP A 146 -11.40 -1.14 17.02
N VAL A 147 -12.65 -1.27 16.57
CA VAL A 147 -13.60 -0.17 16.61
C VAL A 147 -13.89 0.25 18.05
N ASP A 148 -14.18 -0.70 18.93
CA ASP A 148 -14.52 -0.43 20.33
C ASP A 148 -13.34 0.19 21.09
N GLU A 149 -12.11 -0.19 20.75
CA GLU A 149 -10.90 0.30 21.41
C GLU A 149 -10.46 1.66 20.91
N THR A 150 -10.61 1.95 19.62
CA THR A 150 -9.96 3.11 19.00
C THR A 150 -10.90 4.24 18.59
N ASN A 151 -12.21 3.95 18.36
CA ASN A 151 -13.13 4.90 17.78
C ASN A 151 -13.24 6.22 18.57
N GLY A 152 -12.95 7.33 17.89
CA GLY A 152 -13.06 8.67 18.42
C GLY A 152 -12.02 9.06 19.47
N ARG A 153 -11.00 8.24 19.70
CA ARG A 153 -9.99 8.45 20.75
C ARG A 153 -8.66 8.87 20.15
N TRP A 154 -8.00 9.83 20.81
CA TRP A 154 -6.59 10.13 20.57
C TRP A 154 -5.73 9.13 21.35
N ILE A 155 -4.86 8.43 20.66
CA ILE A 155 -3.96 7.41 21.21
C ILE A 155 -2.53 7.82 20.82
N GLU A 156 -1.64 7.92 21.79
CA GLU A 156 -0.21 8.10 21.51
C GLU A 156 0.36 6.78 21.00
N ARG A 157 0.80 6.78 19.73
CA ARG A 157 1.38 5.59 19.05
C ARG A 157 2.88 5.50 19.28
N GLU A 158 3.54 6.66 19.23
CA GLU A 158 4.97 6.84 19.51
C GLU A 158 5.13 8.15 20.30
N PRO A 159 6.24 8.38 21.00
CA PRO A 159 6.43 9.59 21.81
C PRO A 159 6.16 10.88 21.03
N GLY A 160 5.08 11.57 21.40
CA GLY A 160 4.63 12.81 20.80
C GLY A 160 3.91 12.63 19.45
N ILE A 161 3.57 11.44 19.03
CA ILE A 161 2.76 11.15 17.85
C ILE A 161 1.41 10.59 18.29
N ASP A 162 0.39 11.41 18.15
CA ASP A 162 -0.98 11.02 18.45
C ASP A 162 -1.72 10.63 17.17
N GLU A 163 -2.49 9.55 17.25
CA GLU A 163 -3.41 9.09 16.22
C GLU A 163 -4.85 9.07 16.76
N ARG A 164 -5.80 9.38 15.90
CA ARG A 164 -7.22 9.20 16.17
C ARG A 164 -7.87 8.48 14.98
N ALA A 165 -8.58 7.41 15.29
CA ALA A 165 -9.43 6.68 14.34
C ALA A 165 -10.89 7.08 14.57
N ASP A 166 -11.57 7.54 13.53
CA ASP A 166 -13.01 7.76 13.50
C ASP A 166 -13.63 6.77 12.50
N TRP A 167 -14.33 5.75 13.01
CA TRP A 167 -14.92 4.66 12.22
C TRP A 167 -16.37 4.96 11.87
N ASP A 168 -16.74 4.75 10.61
CA ASP A 168 -18.12 4.73 10.12
C ASP A 168 -18.38 3.38 9.45
N LEU A 169 -18.97 2.45 10.20
CA LEU A 169 -19.21 1.08 9.75
C LEU A 169 -20.28 1.02 8.65
N ASP A 170 -21.26 1.93 8.65
CA ASP A 170 -22.31 1.97 7.63
C ASP A 170 -21.75 2.40 6.27
N ARG A 171 -20.80 3.32 6.28
CA ARG A 171 -20.11 3.82 5.08
C ARG A 171 -18.86 3.03 4.73
N GLN A 172 -18.46 2.12 5.59
CA GLN A 172 -17.22 1.37 5.45
C GLN A 172 -15.99 2.29 5.33
N THR A 173 -15.90 3.30 6.21
CA THR A 173 -14.79 4.26 6.21
C THR A 173 -14.08 4.34 7.55
N LEU A 174 -12.78 4.57 7.48
CA LEU A 174 -11.92 4.95 8.58
C LEU A 174 -11.30 6.31 8.27
N THR A 175 -11.58 7.30 9.08
CA THR A 175 -10.88 8.58 9.03
C THR A 175 -9.78 8.57 10.09
N LEU A 176 -8.53 8.58 9.63
CA LEU A 176 -7.34 8.67 10.48
C LEU A 176 -6.89 10.12 10.55
N SER A 177 -6.71 10.62 11.77
CA SER A 177 -6.06 11.89 12.04
C SER A 177 -4.77 11.64 12.80
N VAL A 178 -3.66 12.16 12.29
CA VAL A 178 -2.33 12.02 12.88
C VAL A 178 -1.78 13.41 13.16
N ARG A 179 -1.17 13.60 14.33
CA ARG A 179 -0.54 14.86 14.70
C ARG A 179 0.75 14.65 15.48
N ARG A 180 1.67 15.60 15.30
CA ARG A 180 2.89 15.76 16.10
C ARG A 180 3.28 17.23 16.13
N ALA A 181 3.28 17.85 17.32
CA ALA A 181 3.49 19.28 17.45
C ALA A 181 2.54 20.10 16.55
N ASP A 182 3.08 20.86 15.58
CA ASP A 182 2.31 21.65 14.62
C ASP A 182 1.99 20.91 13.32
N GLU A 183 2.51 19.70 13.14
CA GLU A 183 2.23 18.86 11.96
C GLU A 183 0.96 18.06 12.23
N GLN A 184 0.01 18.15 11.32
CA GLN A 184 -1.23 17.36 11.36
C GLN A 184 -1.69 17.01 9.96
N SER A 185 -2.24 15.80 9.84
CA SER A 185 -2.94 15.37 8.63
C SER A 185 -4.14 14.51 8.97
N THR A 186 -5.07 14.46 8.03
CA THR A 186 -6.24 13.60 8.08
C THR A 186 -6.41 12.91 6.74
N MET A 187 -6.64 11.62 6.77
CA MET A 187 -6.88 10.78 5.59
C MET A 187 -8.06 9.86 5.83
N THR A 188 -8.77 9.53 4.76
CA THR A 188 -9.88 8.56 4.83
C THR A 188 -9.49 7.31 4.05
N LEU A 189 -9.76 6.16 4.64
CA LEU A 189 -9.64 4.83 4.05
C LEU A 189 -11.04 4.25 3.87
N TRP A 190 -11.28 3.61 2.74
CA TRP A 190 -12.56 2.96 2.38
C TRP A 190 -12.30 1.45 2.29
N TRP A 191 -12.64 0.73 3.34
CA TRP A 191 -12.46 -0.72 3.38
C TRP A 191 -13.62 -1.46 2.73
N LEU A 192 -13.37 -2.69 2.32
CA LEU A 192 -14.34 -3.59 1.72
C LEU A 192 -14.24 -4.98 2.33
N GLU A 193 -15.33 -5.73 2.27
CA GLU A 193 -15.29 -7.16 2.53
C GLU A 193 -14.48 -7.90 1.45
N PRO A 194 -13.81 -9.01 1.80
CA PRO A 194 -12.96 -9.76 0.87
C PRO A 194 -13.68 -10.23 -0.39
N GLU A 195 -14.96 -10.57 -0.28
CA GLU A 195 -15.78 -11.00 -1.41
C GLU A 195 -15.91 -9.88 -2.47
N ARG A 196 -15.95 -8.61 -2.03
CA ARG A 196 -16.01 -7.48 -2.97
C ARG A 196 -14.68 -7.28 -3.67
N TRP A 197 -13.54 -7.44 -2.97
CA TRP A 197 -12.23 -7.42 -3.62
C TRP A 197 -12.09 -8.51 -4.67
N ASN A 198 -12.51 -9.75 -4.35
CA ASN A 198 -12.52 -10.86 -5.31
C ASN A 198 -13.35 -10.55 -6.55
N ALA A 199 -14.53 -9.95 -6.37
CA ALA A 199 -15.39 -9.54 -7.49
C ALA A 199 -14.74 -8.44 -8.35
N LEU A 200 -14.13 -7.42 -7.75
CA LEU A 200 -13.45 -6.34 -8.46
C LEU A 200 -12.23 -6.84 -9.25
N LEU A 201 -11.46 -7.78 -8.69
CA LEU A 201 -10.35 -8.42 -9.40
C LEU A 201 -10.84 -9.16 -10.64
N ALA A 202 -11.90 -9.95 -10.51
CA ALA A 202 -12.50 -10.68 -11.65
C ALA A 202 -13.05 -9.71 -12.70
N GLU A 203 -13.73 -8.63 -12.30
CA GLU A 203 -14.26 -7.60 -13.19
C GLU A 203 -13.13 -6.86 -13.94
N ALA A 204 -12.00 -6.61 -13.28
CA ALA A 204 -10.81 -6.04 -13.89
C ALA A 204 -10.04 -7.04 -14.79
N GLY A 205 -10.46 -8.31 -14.83
CA GLY A 205 -9.88 -9.37 -15.67
C GLY A 205 -8.65 -10.05 -15.06
N PHE A 206 -8.54 -10.06 -13.74
CA PHE A 206 -7.57 -10.86 -13.01
C PHE A 206 -8.15 -12.22 -12.61
N GLU A 207 -7.28 -13.23 -12.53
CA GLU A 207 -7.57 -14.50 -11.86
C GLU A 207 -6.82 -14.54 -10.52
N VAL A 208 -7.53 -14.85 -9.43
CA VAL A 208 -6.96 -14.88 -8.09
C VAL A 208 -6.24 -16.21 -7.86
N ASP A 209 -4.94 -16.15 -7.63
CA ASP A 209 -4.10 -17.32 -7.30
C ASP A 209 -4.18 -17.67 -5.81
N ALA A 210 -4.18 -16.65 -4.95
CA ALA A 210 -4.24 -16.81 -3.51
C ALA A 210 -4.83 -15.59 -2.81
N CYS A 211 -5.48 -15.85 -1.68
CA CYS A 211 -5.83 -14.86 -0.67
C CYS A 211 -5.34 -15.39 0.67
N TYR A 212 -4.38 -14.69 1.27
CA TYR A 212 -3.82 -15.05 2.58
C TYR A 212 -4.38 -14.14 3.67
N GLY A 213 -4.44 -14.64 4.89
CA GLY A 213 -4.83 -13.87 6.07
C GLY A 213 -3.67 -13.06 6.66
N TRP A 214 -2.44 -13.38 6.27
CA TRP A 214 -1.24 -12.68 6.71
C TRP A 214 -0.06 -12.93 5.74
N PHE A 215 1.03 -12.24 5.95
CA PHE A 215 2.24 -12.32 5.13
C PHE A 215 3.04 -13.63 5.30
N ASP A 216 2.66 -14.51 6.20
CA ASP A 216 3.19 -15.86 6.39
C ASP A 216 2.62 -16.90 5.40
N ARG A 217 1.77 -16.44 4.46
CA ARG A 217 1.06 -17.26 3.47
C ARG A 217 0.03 -18.23 4.07
N THR A 218 -0.44 -17.99 5.29
CA THR A 218 -1.58 -18.71 5.83
C THR A 218 -2.84 -18.37 5.01
N PRO A 219 -3.54 -19.36 4.41
CA PRO A 219 -4.77 -19.09 3.65
C PRO A 219 -5.79 -18.32 4.47
N TYR A 220 -6.46 -17.34 3.84
CA TYR A 220 -7.50 -16.57 4.50
C TYR A 220 -8.65 -17.48 4.96
N ALA A 221 -8.95 -17.46 6.24
CA ALA A 221 -10.02 -18.22 6.87
C ALA A 221 -10.97 -17.34 7.71
N GLY A 222 -10.99 -16.04 7.42
CA GLY A 222 -11.61 -14.98 8.21
C GLY A 222 -10.56 -14.16 8.95
N GLY A 223 -10.93 -12.99 9.42
CA GLY A 223 -10.01 -12.05 10.07
C GLY A 223 -10.02 -10.67 9.41
N GLU A 224 -9.09 -9.85 9.82
CA GLU A 224 -9.03 -8.43 9.45
C GLU A 224 -8.26 -8.21 8.16
N ASP A 225 -7.07 -8.79 8.08
CA ASP A 225 -6.15 -8.58 6.97
C ASP A 225 -6.36 -9.59 5.84
N THR A 226 -6.14 -9.15 4.61
CA THR A 226 -6.05 -10.00 3.42
C THR A 226 -4.90 -9.57 2.54
N VAL A 227 -4.12 -10.56 2.08
CA VAL A 227 -3.05 -10.39 1.10
C VAL A 227 -3.44 -11.14 -0.17
N TRP A 228 -3.57 -10.41 -1.25
CA TRP A 228 -4.06 -10.91 -2.54
C TRP A 228 -2.92 -11.11 -3.52
N ILE A 229 -2.91 -12.27 -4.16
CA ILE A 229 -2.07 -12.56 -5.33
C ILE A 229 -3.01 -12.89 -6.48
N ALA A 230 -2.91 -12.13 -7.56
CA ALA A 230 -3.74 -12.32 -8.74
C ALA A 230 -2.90 -12.15 -10.01
N HIS A 231 -3.12 -12.99 -11.03
CA HIS A 231 -2.41 -12.88 -12.30
C HIS A 231 -3.29 -12.31 -13.42
N ARG A 232 -2.60 -11.75 -14.42
CA ARG A 232 -3.21 -11.20 -15.63
C ARG A 232 -3.57 -12.30 -16.63
#